data_ad1652174dc6793ae8161fc4ad735884
#
_entry.id   ad1652174dc6793ae8161fc4ad735884
#
_cell.length_a   1.000
_cell.length_b   1.000
_cell.length_c   1.000
_cell.angle_alpha   90.00
_cell.angle_beta   90.00
_cell.angle_gamma   90.00
#
_symmetry.space_group_name_H-M   'P 1'
#
loop_
_entity.id
_entity.type
_entity.pdbx_description
1 polymer ?
#
loop_
_entity_poly.entity_id
_entity_poly.type
_entity_poly.pdbx_seq_one_letter_code
_entity_poly.pdbx_strand_id
1 'polypeptide(L)'
;MLRCGDVQTAKERAGKESIRPIAVATGGWPRSHPARGRPKVPADLGSHAIIEGPTGTEGWTFQKDGRRVSLRLEGRLVVSANQSAVAAAVAGLGIATTGIIAARKELANHTLVRVLPEWQMDVVDVRAVFPSGRRAKAAARALADHMAGAFRDWATISSKREFS
;
A
#
# COMPACT_ATOMS: atom_id res chain seq x y z
N MET A 1 -7.88 -23.48 21.15
CA MET A 1 -6.76 -23.79 20.24
C MET A 1 -7.35 -24.09 18.88
N LEU A 2 -7.48 -23.05 18.01
CA LEU A 2 -8.08 -23.15 16.67
C LEU A 2 -7.03 -23.76 15.73
N ARG A 3 -7.37 -24.84 15.04
CA ARG A 3 -6.47 -25.51 14.10
C ARG A 3 -6.36 -24.68 12.80
N CYS A 4 -5.16 -24.60 12.26
CA CYS A 4 -4.79 -23.86 11.03
C CYS A 4 -5.51 -24.36 9.74
N GLY A 5 -6.40 -25.36 9.84
CA GLY A 5 -7.15 -25.96 8.73
C GLY A 5 -8.47 -25.27 8.37
N ASP A 6 -9.02 -24.42 9.26
CA ASP A 6 -10.38 -23.88 9.07
C ASP A 6 -10.43 -22.54 8.28
N VAL A 7 -9.29 -21.99 7.91
CA VAL A 7 -9.20 -20.72 7.16
C VAL A 7 -9.45 -20.91 5.65
N GLN A 8 -9.38 -22.13 5.15
CA GLN A 8 -9.44 -22.42 3.71
C GLN A 8 -10.85 -22.40 3.11
N THR A 9 -11.90 -22.42 3.94
CA THR A 9 -13.29 -22.52 3.47
C THR A 9 -14.04 -21.18 3.38
N ALA A 10 -13.42 -20.07 3.78
CA ALA A 10 -14.04 -18.73 3.70
C ALA A 10 -13.87 -18.04 2.33
N LYS A 11 -13.49 -18.79 1.29
CA LYS A 11 -13.13 -18.26 -0.04
C LYS A 11 -14.33 -17.88 -0.93
N GLU A 12 -15.55 -17.91 -0.42
CA GLU A 12 -16.75 -17.61 -1.21
C GLU A 12 -17.42 -16.30 -0.79
N ARG A 13 -17.29 -15.30 -1.68
CA ARG A 13 -18.18 -14.13 -1.85
C ARG A 13 -18.24 -13.10 -0.73
N ALA A 14 -17.13 -12.62 -0.28
CA ALA A 14 -17.00 -11.18 0.03
C ALA A 14 -16.32 -10.54 -1.18
N GLY A 15 -16.76 -9.39 -1.65
CA GLY A 15 -16.22 -8.74 -2.83
C GLY A 15 -14.69 -8.66 -2.75
N LYS A 16 -14.01 -9.13 -3.77
CA LYS A 16 -12.56 -9.04 -3.87
C LYS A 16 -12.25 -7.61 -4.29
N GLU A 17 -11.90 -6.79 -3.33
CA GLU A 17 -11.44 -5.43 -3.58
C GLU A 17 -9.92 -5.41 -3.56
N SER A 18 -9.33 -4.62 -4.43
CA SER A 18 -7.88 -4.53 -4.58
C SER A 18 -7.43 -3.10 -4.34
N ILE A 19 -6.42 -2.92 -3.52
CA ILE A 19 -5.75 -1.64 -3.30
C ILE A 19 -4.39 -1.71 -3.97
N ARG A 20 -4.04 -0.68 -4.75
CA ARG A 20 -2.70 -0.55 -5.32
C ARG A 20 -1.84 0.28 -4.38
N PRO A 21 -0.77 -0.29 -3.81
CA PRO A 21 0.19 0.46 -3.03
C PRO A 21 0.96 1.44 -3.92
N ILE A 22 1.47 2.49 -3.29
CA ILE A 22 2.38 3.45 -3.90
C ILE A 22 3.60 3.63 -3.01
N ALA A 23 4.75 3.91 -3.60
CA ALA A 23 5.92 4.35 -2.86
C ALA A 23 5.84 5.86 -2.65
N VAL A 24 6.06 6.32 -1.43
CA VAL A 24 5.99 7.73 -1.03
C VAL A 24 7.21 8.16 -0.22
N ALA A 25 7.57 9.42 -0.36
CA ALA A 25 8.60 10.08 0.44
C ALA A 25 8.17 11.51 0.76
N THR A 26 8.88 12.19 1.68
CA THR A 26 8.61 13.59 2.01
C THR A 26 8.61 14.50 0.79
N GLY A 27 7.68 15.46 0.75
CA GLY A 27 7.59 16.47 -0.31
C GLY A 27 8.82 17.39 -0.37
N GLY A 28 9.59 17.48 0.73
CA GLY A 28 10.88 18.18 0.77
C GLY A 28 12.04 17.44 0.09
N TRP A 29 11.79 16.32 -0.57
CA TRP A 29 12.77 15.62 -1.39
C TRP A 29 13.20 16.50 -2.59
N PRO A 30 14.46 16.68 -2.91
CA PRO A 30 15.66 15.99 -2.42
C PRO A 30 16.40 16.71 -1.27
N ARG A 31 15.86 17.79 -0.70
CA ARG A 31 16.56 18.58 0.33
C ARG A 31 16.94 17.78 1.57
N SER A 32 16.11 16.81 1.94
CA SER A 32 16.37 15.91 3.06
C SER A 32 17.35 14.76 2.74
N HIS A 33 17.63 14.50 1.45
CA HIS A 33 18.53 13.44 0.97
C HIS A 33 19.37 13.91 -0.24
N PRO A 34 20.15 15.01 -0.12
CA PRO A 34 20.80 15.65 -1.27
C PRO A 34 21.82 14.76 -1.96
N ALA A 35 22.48 13.85 -1.22
CA ALA A 35 23.56 13.02 -1.74
C ALA A 35 23.10 11.89 -2.70
N ARG A 36 21.82 11.51 -2.73
CA ARG A 36 21.32 10.32 -3.44
C ARG A 36 20.33 10.63 -4.55
N GLY A 37 19.89 11.87 -4.67
CA GLY A 37 18.91 12.27 -5.68
C GLY A 37 17.55 11.57 -5.57
N ARG A 38 16.68 11.78 -6.54
CA ARG A 38 15.36 11.12 -6.62
C ARG A 38 15.51 9.80 -7.38
N PRO A 39 15.03 8.65 -6.86
CA PRO A 39 15.08 7.38 -7.57
C PRO A 39 14.30 7.47 -8.89
N LYS A 40 14.90 6.97 -9.96
CA LYS A 40 14.33 6.94 -11.31
C LYS A 40 13.88 5.54 -11.71
N VAL A 41 14.53 4.53 -11.17
CA VAL A 41 14.19 3.11 -11.38
C VAL A 41 14.10 2.40 -10.03
N PRO A 42 13.38 1.27 -9.96
CA PRO A 42 13.26 0.51 -8.72
C PRO A 42 14.59 0.13 -8.07
N ALA A 43 15.61 -0.19 -8.86
CA ALA A 43 16.94 -0.54 -8.35
C ALA A 43 17.58 0.57 -7.50
N ASP A 44 17.30 1.83 -7.79
CA ASP A 44 17.85 2.97 -7.04
C ASP A 44 17.39 2.98 -5.57
N LEU A 45 16.24 2.34 -5.28
CA LEU A 45 15.69 2.27 -3.92
C LEU A 45 16.66 1.61 -2.93
N GLY A 46 17.49 0.69 -3.39
CA GLY A 46 18.52 0.04 -2.55
C GLY A 46 19.54 1.01 -1.95
N SER A 47 19.67 2.21 -2.52
CA SER A 47 20.55 3.27 -2.00
C SER A 47 19.86 4.20 -1.00
N HIS A 48 18.55 4.07 -0.79
CA HIS A 48 17.75 4.95 0.06
C HIS A 48 17.38 4.29 1.39
N ALA A 49 17.05 5.12 2.38
CA ALA A 49 16.48 4.65 3.62
C ALA A 49 15.05 4.16 3.35
N ILE A 50 14.76 2.92 3.70
CA ILE A 50 13.45 2.30 3.52
C ILE A 50 12.73 2.23 4.87
N ILE A 51 11.45 2.55 4.86
CA ILE A 51 10.54 2.34 5.99
C ILE A 51 9.69 1.11 5.64
N GLU A 52 9.89 0.04 6.38
CA GLU A 52 9.16 -1.19 6.22
C GLU A 52 7.86 -1.12 7.03
N GLY A 53 6.73 -1.18 6.35
CA GLY A 53 5.39 -1.24 6.93
C GLY A 53 4.89 -2.68 7.05
N PRO A 54 3.65 -2.88 7.53
CA PRO A 54 3.07 -4.21 7.78
C PRO A 54 2.92 -5.07 6.52
N THR A 55 2.97 -4.48 5.34
CA THR A 55 2.85 -5.19 4.05
C THR A 55 4.18 -5.37 3.32
N GLY A 56 5.29 -4.93 3.90
CA GLY A 56 6.59 -4.87 3.22
C GLY A 56 7.49 -6.10 3.37
N THR A 57 7.10 -7.09 4.17
CA THR A 57 7.94 -8.25 4.54
C THR A 57 8.29 -9.19 3.38
N GLU A 58 7.52 -9.17 2.29
CA GLU A 58 7.74 -10.05 1.12
C GLU A 58 8.51 -9.39 -0.03
N GLY A 59 8.94 -8.14 0.15
CA GLY A 59 9.60 -7.35 -0.89
C GLY A 59 8.63 -6.48 -1.69
N TRP A 60 9.20 -5.58 -2.48
CA TRP A 60 8.45 -4.63 -3.30
C TRP A 60 8.54 -5.05 -4.77
N THR A 61 7.40 -5.23 -5.40
CA THR A 61 7.33 -5.56 -6.82
C THR A 61 6.76 -4.38 -7.59
N PHE A 62 7.49 -3.97 -8.60
CA PHE A 62 7.15 -2.89 -9.52
C PHE A 62 6.96 -3.41 -10.92
N GLN A 63 6.04 -2.80 -11.68
CA GLN A 63 5.78 -3.13 -13.07
C GLN A 63 5.66 -1.87 -13.92
N LYS A 64 6.31 -1.87 -15.08
CA LYS A 64 6.22 -0.82 -16.10
C LYS A 64 6.42 -1.46 -17.47
N ASP A 65 5.56 -1.14 -18.44
CA ASP A 65 5.66 -1.57 -19.86
C ASP A 65 5.94 -3.09 -20.02
N GLY A 66 5.22 -3.91 -19.26
CA GLY A 66 5.39 -5.37 -19.27
C GLY A 66 6.63 -5.88 -18.51
N ARG A 67 7.53 -5.00 -18.09
CA ARG A 67 8.70 -5.35 -17.29
C ARG A 67 8.34 -5.38 -15.81
N ARG A 68 8.67 -6.50 -15.16
CA ARG A 68 8.47 -6.70 -13.71
C ARG A 68 9.80 -6.75 -12.98
N VAL A 69 9.90 -6.00 -11.88
CA VAL A 69 11.11 -5.93 -11.04
C VAL A 69 10.70 -6.14 -9.59
N SER A 70 11.21 -7.18 -8.96
CA SER A 70 11.00 -7.45 -7.54
C SER A 70 12.28 -7.15 -6.78
N LEU A 71 12.16 -6.42 -5.68
CA LEU A 71 13.26 -6.00 -4.84
C LEU A 71 13.01 -6.43 -3.40
N ARG A 72 13.99 -7.03 -2.80
CA ARG A 72 14.01 -7.23 -1.35
C ARG A 72 14.82 -6.08 -0.75
N LEU A 73 14.14 -5.21 -0.03
CA LEU A 73 14.73 -4.02 0.58
C LEU A 73 14.75 -4.22 2.08
N GLU A 74 15.88 -3.92 2.71
CA GLU A 74 15.97 -3.93 4.16
C GLU A 74 15.49 -2.60 4.71
N GLY A 75 14.49 -2.66 5.61
CA GLY A 75 13.95 -1.48 6.29
C GLY A 75 14.92 -0.95 7.32
N ARG A 76 15.34 0.30 7.17
CA ARG A 76 16.07 1.02 8.23
C ARG A 76 15.18 1.29 9.45
N LEU A 77 13.89 1.41 9.23
CA LEU A 77 12.85 1.55 10.23
C LEU A 77 11.75 0.54 9.91
N VAL A 78 11.37 -0.28 10.89
CA VAL A 78 10.27 -1.24 10.77
C VAL A 78 9.13 -0.78 11.66
N VAL A 79 7.92 -0.69 11.10
CA VAL A 79 6.72 -0.27 11.81
C VAL A 79 5.56 -1.24 11.56
N SER A 80 4.71 -1.43 12.55
CA SER A 80 3.60 -2.38 12.49
C SER A 80 2.28 -1.77 11.98
N ALA A 81 2.23 -0.46 11.77
CA ALA A 81 1.03 0.22 11.32
C ALA A 81 1.32 1.12 10.10
N ASN A 82 0.38 1.13 9.15
CA ASN A 82 0.48 1.94 7.93
C ASN A 82 0.57 3.44 8.24
N GLN A 83 -0.17 3.92 9.23
CA GLN A 83 -0.14 5.31 9.67
C GLN A 83 1.24 5.72 10.20
N SER A 84 1.92 4.81 10.91
CA SER A 84 3.27 5.03 11.39
C SER A 84 4.28 5.14 10.23
N ALA A 85 4.11 4.31 9.18
CA ALA A 85 4.94 4.41 7.98
C ALA A 85 4.74 5.75 7.26
N VAL A 86 3.48 6.21 7.13
CA VAL A 86 3.15 7.52 6.56
C VAL A 86 3.77 8.65 7.38
N ALA A 87 3.60 8.63 8.71
CA ALA A 87 4.17 9.65 9.59
C ALA A 87 5.70 9.69 9.52
N ALA A 88 6.37 8.54 9.48
CA ALA A 88 7.81 8.45 9.34
C ALA A 88 8.29 8.98 7.98
N ALA A 89 7.55 8.71 6.90
CA ALA A 89 7.85 9.27 5.58
C ALA A 89 7.68 10.80 5.54
N VAL A 90 6.62 11.33 6.19
CA VAL A 90 6.42 12.80 6.36
C VAL A 90 7.59 13.43 7.12
N ALA A 91 8.07 12.76 8.17
CA ALA A 91 9.23 13.21 8.94
C ALA A 91 10.57 13.10 8.16
N GLY A 92 10.56 12.59 6.93
CA GLY A 92 11.75 12.49 6.09
C GLY A 92 12.68 11.33 6.46
N LEU A 93 12.20 10.33 7.20
CA LEU A 93 13.02 9.20 7.65
C LEU A 93 13.33 8.19 6.54
N GLY A 94 12.63 8.26 5.39
CA GLY A 94 12.87 7.38 4.27
C GLY A 94 11.67 7.28 3.30
N ILE A 95 11.74 6.26 2.46
CA ILE A 95 10.71 5.90 1.49
C ILE A 95 9.84 4.79 2.10
N ALA A 96 8.53 4.98 2.09
CA ALA A 96 7.56 3.99 2.56
C ALA A 96 6.65 3.53 1.43
N THR A 97 6.06 2.35 1.57
CA THR A 97 4.90 1.95 0.77
C THR A 97 3.62 2.12 1.56
N THR A 98 2.58 2.59 0.90
CA THR A 98 1.28 2.75 1.52
C THR A 98 0.17 2.68 0.46
N GLY A 99 -1.05 2.39 0.87
CA GLY A 99 -2.21 2.57 0.00
C GLY A 99 -2.46 4.07 -0.25
N ILE A 100 -2.81 4.42 -1.48
CA ILE A 100 -3.07 5.83 -1.87
C ILE A 100 -4.09 6.52 -0.96
N ILE A 101 -5.04 5.76 -0.44
CA ILE A 101 -6.07 6.23 0.48
C ILE A 101 -5.45 6.73 1.80
N ALA A 102 -4.48 5.98 2.33
CA ALA A 102 -3.85 6.28 3.61
C ALA A 102 -2.94 7.52 3.55
N ALA A 103 -2.40 7.84 2.38
CA ALA A 103 -1.54 9.03 2.17
C ALA A 103 -2.26 10.16 1.42
N ARG A 104 -3.58 10.09 1.22
CA ARG A 104 -4.32 11.02 0.38
C ARG A 104 -4.17 12.48 0.80
N LYS A 105 -4.25 12.75 2.09
CA LYS A 105 -4.13 14.10 2.65
C LYS A 105 -2.73 14.67 2.41
N GLU A 106 -1.72 13.86 2.66
CA GLU A 106 -0.32 14.21 2.56
C GLU A 106 0.13 14.39 1.10
N LEU A 107 -0.47 13.63 0.18
CA LEU A 107 -0.27 13.81 -1.26
C LEU A 107 -0.96 15.09 -1.76
N ALA A 108 -2.19 15.37 -1.30
CA ALA A 108 -2.95 16.53 -1.73
C ALA A 108 -2.31 17.86 -1.28
N ASN A 109 -1.67 17.88 -0.12
CA ASN A 109 -0.97 19.06 0.40
C ASN A 109 0.54 19.06 0.11
N HIS A 110 1.01 18.10 -0.72
CA HIS A 110 2.41 17.93 -1.11
C HIS A 110 3.39 17.69 0.05
N THR A 111 2.90 17.31 1.23
CA THR A 111 3.75 16.87 2.34
C THR A 111 4.44 15.54 2.02
N LEU A 112 3.76 14.70 1.25
CA LEU A 112 4.36 13.53 0.60
C LEU A 112 4.30 13.66 -0.91
N VAL A 113 5.22 13.00 -1.58
CA VAL A 113 5.25 12.85 -3.04
C VAL A 113 5.36 11.38 -3.42
N ARG A 114 4.82 11.01 -4.55
CA ARG A 114 5.01 9.67 -5.12
C ARG A 114 6.45 9.53 -5.59
N VAL A 115 7.02 8.39 -5.25
CA VAL A 115 8.32 7.95 -5.76
C VAL A 115 8.06 6.93 -6.87
N LEU A 116 8.80 7.01 -7.97
CA LEU A 116 8.63 6.13 -9.13
C LEU A 116 7.18 6.16 -9.68
N PRO A 117 6.60 7.32 -10.02
CA PRO A 117 5.19 7.43 -10.40
C PRO A 117 4.83 6.62 -11.66
N GLU A 118 5.81 6.38 -12.55
CA GLU A 118 5.63 5.59 -13.77
C GLU A 118 5.64 4.07 -13.52
N TRP A 119 6.03 3.64 -12.33
CA TRP A 119 6.06 2.25 -11.94
C TRP A 119 4.85 1.91 -11.08
N GLN A 120 4.13 0.89 -11.48
CA GLN A 120 2.99 0.39 -10.72
C GLN A 120 3.44 -0.72 -9.78
N MET A 121 2.95 -0.70 -8.55
CA MET A 121 3.14 -1.81 -7.61
C MET A 121 2.03 -2.85 -7.77
N ASP A 122 2.32 -4.09 -7.35
CA ASP A 122 1.31 -5.16 -7.35
C ASP A 122 0.13 -4.77 -6.45
N VAL A 123 -1.05 -5.21 -6.84
CA VAL A 123 -2.27 -4.97 -6.07
C VAL A 123 -2.32 -5.85 -4.83
N VAL A 124 -2.81 -5.29 -3.74
CA VAL A 124 -3.08 -6.01 -2.49
C VAL A 124 -4.58 -6.28 -2.39
N ASP A 125 -4.95 -7.54 -2.24
CA ASP A 125 -6.34 -7.92 -2.04
C ASP A 125 -6.81 -7.56 -0.64
N VAL A 126 -7.92 -6.85 -0.54
CA VAL A 126 -8.62 -6.62 0.72
C VAL A 126 -9.74 -7.65 0.84
N ARG A 127 -9.73 -8.41 1.92
CA ARG A 127 -10.70 -9.49 2.13
C ARG A 127 -11.35 -9.37 3.50
N ALA A 128 -12.68 -9.48 3.54
CA ALA A 128 -13.40 -9.68 4.79
C ALA A 128 -13.40 -11.19 5.13
N VAL A 129 -12.93 -11.54 6.32
CA VAL A 129 -12.90 -12.93 6.80
C VAL A 129 -13.93 -13.08 7.91
N PHE A 130 -14.83 -14.05 7.74
CA PHE A 130 -15.86 -14.37 8.74
C PHE A 130 -15.51 -15.68 9.45
N PRO A 131 -15.26 -15.66 10.76
CA PRO A 131 -14.92 -16.89 11.52
C PRO A 131 -16.01 -17.97 11.42
N SER A 132 -17.27 -17.54 11.28
CA SER A 132 -18.43 -18.45 11.15
C SER A 132 -18.73 -18.87 9.70
N GLY A 133 -17.91 -18.50 8.74
CA GLY A 133 -18.10 -18.84 7.31
C GLY A 133 -19.50 -18.46 6.81
N ARG A 134 -20.20 -19.44 6.23
CA ARG A 134 -21.57 -19.25 5.71
C ARG A 134 -22.62 -18.86 6.75
N ARG A 135 -22.36 -19.08 8.04
CA ARG A 135 -23.25 -18.72 9.16
C ARG A 135 -23.01 -17.31 9.70
N ALA A 136 -22.17 -16.51 9.05
CA ALA A 136 -21.97 -15.12 9.44
C ALA A 136 -23.32 -14.39 9.50
N LYS A 137 -23.49 -13.59 10.56
CA LYS A 137 -24.72 -12.80 10.77
C LYS A 137 -24.99 -11.88 9.58
N ALA A 138 -26.24 -11.69 9.22
CA ALA A 138 -26.64 -10.83 8.10
C ALA A 138 -26.04 -9.42 8.20
N ALA A 139 -25.99 -8.84 9.41
CA ALA A 139 -25.38 -7.54 9.66
C ALA A 139 -23.88 -7.50 9.31
N ALA A 140 -23.12 -8.58 9.61
CA ALA A 140 -21.70 -8.63 9.28
C ALA A 140 -21.47 -8.70 7.76
N ARG A 141 -22.34 -9.39 7.04
CA ARG A 141 -22.30 -9.43 5.56
C ARG A 141 -22.67 -8.09 4.97
N ALA A 142 -23.75 -7.45 5.45
CA ALA A 142 -24.18 -6.12 4.99
C ALA A 142 -23.06 -5.08 5.22
N LEU A 143 -22.36 -5.12 6.36
CA LEU A 143 -21.20 -4.26 6.61
C LEU A 143 -20.07 -4.52 5.61
N ALA A 144 -19.73 -5.77 5.34
CA ALA A 144 -18.68 -6.11 4.36
C ALA A 144 -19.06 -5.64 2.95
N ASP A 145 -20.31 -5.81 2.54
CA ASP A 145 -20.80 -5.35 1.24
C ASP A 145 -20.77 -3.82 1.15
N HIS A 146 -21.14 -3.11 2.21
CA HIS A 146 -21.05 -1.65 2.29
C HIS A 146 -19.60 -1.18 2.18
N MET A 147 -18.69 -1.80 2.91
CA MET A 147 -17.26 -1.47 2.84
C MET A 147 -16.68 -1.77 1.44
N ALA A 148 -17.05 -2.89 0.83
CA ALA A 148 -16.64 -3.21 -0.53
C ALA A 148 -17.11 -2.16 -1.53
N GLY A 149 -18.35 -1.66 -1.39
CA GLY A 149 -18.87 -0.53 -2.16
C GLY A 149 -18.00 0.71 -2.00
N ALA A 150 -17.75 1.12 -0.76
CA ALA A 150 -16.92 2.28 -0.46
C ALA A 150 -15.50 2.18 -1.04
N PHE A 151 -14.87 1.00 -0.99
CA PHE A 151 -13.55 0.78 -1.60
C PHE A 151 -13.58 0.91 -3.13
N ARG A 152 -14.62 0.42 -3.82
CA ARG A 152 -14.79 0.58 -5.28
C ARG A 152 -14.90 2.05 -5.66
N ASP A 153 -15.76 2.79 -4.99
CA ASP A 153 -15.95 4.21 -5.24
C ASP A 153 -14.64 4.99 -5.07
N TRP A 154 -13.86 4.64 -4.05
CA TRP A 154 -12.57 5.25 -3.80
C TRP A 154 -11.52 4.88 -4.84
N ALA A 155 -11.47 3.65 -5.31
CA ALA A 155 -10.57 3.22 -6.38
C ALA A 155 -10.85 3.98 -7.69
N THR A 156 -12.12 4.20 -8.00
CA THR A 156 -12.56 4.94 -9.20
C THR A 156 -12.18 6.42 -9.13
N ILE A 157 -12.34 7.06 -7.96
CA ILE A 157 -11.97 8.46 -7.74
C ILE A 157 -10.45 8.66 -7.86
N SER A 158 -9.67 7.70 -7.36
CA SER A 158 -8.21 7.76 -7.41
C SER A 158 -7.68 7.64 -8.84
N SER A 159 -8.27 6.77 -9.66
CA SER A 159 -7.83 6.59 -11.05
C SER A 159 -8.11 7.82 -11.94
N LYS A 160 -9.21 8.54 -11.70
CA LYS A 160 -9.56 9.75 -12.47
C LYS A 160 -8.68 10.97 -12.19
N ARG A 161 -8.06 11.06 -11.01
CA ARG A 161 -7.23 12.21 -10.61
C ARG A 161 -5.72 12.02 -10.87
N GLU A 162 -5.30 10.83 -11.28
CA GLU A 162 -3.89 10.55 -11.59
C GLU A 162 -3.46 11.03 -12.99
N PHE A 163 -4.40 11.56 -13.79
CA PHE A 163 -4.15 11.99 -15.18
C PHE A 163 -4.48 13.48 -15.45
N SER A 164 -4.46 14.33 -14.43
CA SER A 164 -4.57 15.81 -14.63
C SER A 164 -3.41 16.53 -13.97
#